data_0f24150aa138413859308009d48aaea6
#
_entry.id   0f24150aa138413859308009d48aaea6
#
_cell.length_a   1.000
_cell.length_b   1.000
_cell.length_c   1.000
_cell.angle_alpha   90.00
_cell.angle_beta   90.00
_cell.angle_gamma   90.00
#
_symmetry.space_group_name_H-M   'P 1'
#
loop_
_entity.id
_entity.type
_entity.pdbx_description
1 polymer ?
#
loop_
_entity_poly.entity_id
_entity_poly.type
_entity_poly.pdbx_seq_one_letter_code
_entity_poly.pdbx_strand_id
1 'polypeptide(L)'
;MLKIAGAKVFRNGEFVEDDIFIEGDRIVATGDEVGEVIDAKGLLAIPGLVDVHSHGAVGHDFCDGTHESIDAITRYEASRGVTAWCGTTMTFPEEKLAGIMECAAEHVDAPDAAALVGINMEGPFISPEKVGAQNPAYVQQCNAAMFCRLQNASGGKIKLVDIAPEEPGALEFIDEMHDDVRISVAHTCANYDQAAEAFRRGAKHVTHLYNAMPGLHHRKPGVIPAALEAGATPEIIADGVHIHPAMVRLAFSMFGAERMILISDSMEATGMPDGEYSLGGQAVTKNGSHATLHDGTLAGSATDLMGCMKVAATEMGLPLEVAVRAATENPARAIGLFDERGSLDAGKVADVVLLNADLDVAGVILRGKRIR
;
A
#
# COMPACT_ATOMS: atom_id res chain seq x y z
N MET A 1 -3.46 -16.47 -27.46
CA MET A 1 -4.28 -16.33 -26.25
C MET A 1 -3.80 -17.28 -25.17
N LEU A 2 -3.75 -16.86 -23.92
CA LEU A 2 -3.45 -17.67 -22.74
C LEU A 2 -4.77 -17.95 -22.00
N LYS A 3 -4.95 -19.18 -21.51
CA LYS A 3 -6.08 -19.57 -20.66
C LYS A 3 -5.56 -20.10 -19.32
N ILE A 4 -6.08 -19.60 -18.20
CA ILE A 4 -5.88 -20.17 -16.86
C ILE A 4 -7.15 -20.98 -16.57
N ALA A 5 -7.01 -22.30 -16.45
CA ALA A 5 -8.14 -23.22 -16.40
C ALA A 5 -8.30 -23.93 -15.07
N GLY A 6 -9.52 -24.03 -14.56
CA GLY A 6 -9.89 -24.85 -13.41
C GLY A 6 -9.54 -24.28 -12.05
N ALA A 7 -9.22 -22.98 -11.95
CA ALA A 7 -9.02 -22.30 -10.68
C ALA A 7 -10.34 -21.93 -10.00
N LYS A 8 -10.31 -21.72 -8.68
CA LYS A 8 -11.32 -20.90 -8.02
C LYS A 8 -10.90 -19.44 -8.14
N VAL A 9 -11.64 -18.68 -8.94
CA VAL A 9 -11.34 -17.28 -9.29
C VAL A 9 -12.08 -16.34 -8.35
N PHE A 10 -11.36 -15.37 -7.79
CA PHE A 10 -11.96 -14.30 -7.00
C PHE A 10 -12.73 -13.32 -7.90
N ARG A 11 -14.05 -13.27 -7.76
CA ARG A 11 -14.93 -12.36 -8.50
C ARG A 11 -16.01 -11.80 -7.58
N ASN A 12 -16.21 -10.50 -7.61
CA ASN A 12 -17.28 -9.81 -6.85
C ASN A 12 -17.31 -10.18 -5.36
N GLY A 13 -16.14 -10.44 -4.75
CA GLY A 13 -16.02 -10.76 -3.34
C GLY A 13 -16.23 -12.22 -2.97
N GLU A 14 -16.27 -13.12 -3.94
CA GLU A 14 -16.44 -14.57 -3.74
C GLU A 14 -15.47 -15.37 -4.61
N PHE A 15 -15.17 -16.61 -4.20
CA PHE A 15 -14.41 -17.55 -5.03
C PHE A 15 -15.37 -18.45 -5.81
N VAL A 16 -15.31 -18.38 -7.12
CA VAL A 16 -16.14 -19.18 -8.05
C VAL A 16 -15.24 -20.03 -8.97
N GLU A 17 -15.69 -21.23 -9.34
CA GLU A 17 -15.00 -22.00 -10.38
C GLU A 17 -15.20 -21.31 -11.72
N ASP A 18 -14.13 -20.84 -12.33
CA ASP A 18 -14.14 -20.11 -13.59
C ASP A 18 -12.79 -20.26 -14.30
N ASP A 19 -12.78 -19.94 -15.59
CA ASP A 19 -11.57 -19.84 -16.39
C ASP A 19 -11.24 -18.36 -16.65
N ILE A 20 -9.96 -18.03 -16.75
CA ILE A 20 -9.51 -16.68 -17.10
C ILE A 20 -8.89 -16.73 -18.49
N PHE A 21 -9.36 -15.87 -19.40
CA PHE A 21 -8.82 -15.75 -20.75
C PHE A 21 -8.03 -14.45 -20.87
N ILE A 22 -6.85 -14.53 -21.49
CA ILE A 22 -5.91 -13.42 -21.59
C ILE A 22 -5.47 -13.28 -23.05
N GLU A 23 -5.61 -12.08 -23.60
CA GLU A 23 -5.09 -11.70 -24.91
C GLU A 23 -4.15 -10.51 -24.79
N GLY A 24 -2.89 -10.71 -25.19
CA GLY A 24 -1.86 -9.69 -24.95
C GLY A 24 -1.67 -9.44 -23.47
N ASP A 25 -1.90 -8.22 -23.03
CA ASP A 25 -1.78 -7.78 -21.64
C ASP A 25 -3.15 -7.61 -20.93
N ARG A 26 -4.26 -8.03 -21.58
CA ARG A 26 -5.62 -7.80 -21.06
C ARG A 26 -6.38 -9.10 -20.83
N ILE A 27 -7.24 -9.05 -19.81
CA ILE A 27 -8.25 -10.08 -19.56
C ILE A 27 -9.39 -9.90 -20.58
N VAL A 28 -9.85 -10.98 -21.18
CA VAL A 28 -10.97 -10.98 -22.13
C VAL A 28 -12.11 -11.89 -21.64
N ALA A 29 -13.32 -11.60 -22.06
CA ALA A 29 -14.50 -12.32 -21.58
C ALA A 29 -14.53 -13.80 -22.01
N THR A 30 -14.11 -14.08 -23.23
CA THR A 30 -14.05 -15.44 -23.83
C THR A 30 -12.97 -15.50 -24.90
N GLY A 31 -12.58 -16.70 -25.32
CA GLY A 31 -11.64 -16.87 -26.41
C GLY A 31 -11.78 -18.16 -27.16
N ASP A 32 -11.82 -18.09 -28.51
CA ASP A 32 -12.05 -19.22 -29.39
C ASP A 32 -10.75 -19.96 -29.78
N GLU A 33 -9.60 -19.26 -29.83
CA GLU A 33 -8.30 -19.84 -30.18
C GLU A 33 -7.33 -19.77 -29.00
N VAL A 34 -7.31 -20.80 -28.14
CA VAL A 34 -6.40 -20.93 -27.02
C VAL A 34 -5.08 -21.51 -27.49
N GLY A 35 -3.99 -20.75 -27.39
CA GLY A 35 -2.63 -21.20 -27.75
C GLY A 35 -1.90 -21.85 -26.58
N GLU A 36 -2.10 -21.35 -25.37
CA GLU A 36 -1.45 -21.82 -24.15
C GLU A 36 -2.49 -22.01 -23.03
N VAL A 37 -2.34 -23.09 -22.26
CA VAL A 37 -3.20 -23.37 -21.10
C VAL A 37 -2.33 -23.55 -19.85
N ILE A 38 -2.62 -22.79 -18.81
CA ILE A 38 -2.11 -23.01 -17.45
C ILE A 38 -3.17 -23.84 -16.72
N ASP A 39 -2.86 -25.08 -16.34
CA ASP A 39 -3.69 -25.87 -15.44
C ASP A 39 -3.55 -25.30 -14.01
N ALA A 40 -4.63 -24.70 -13.52
CA ALA A 40 -4.72 -24.12 -12.20
C ALA A 40 -5.71 -24.86 -11.29
N LYS A 41 -5.99 -26.12 -11.60
CA LYS A 41 -6.87 -26.95 -10.80
C LYS A 41 -6.39 -27.08 -9.36
N GLY A 42 -7.27 -26.77 -8.41
CA GLY A 42 -6.97 -26.78 -6.99
C GLY A 42 -6.25 -25.52 -6.47
N LEU A 43 -6.02 -24.54 -7.34
CA LEU A 43 -5.48 -23.24 -6.99
C LEU A 43 -6.59 -22.19 -6.86
N LEU A 44 -6.30 -21.14 -6.10
CA LEU A 44 -7.08 -19.92 -6.08
C LEU A 44 -6.44 -18.93 -7.06
N ALA A 45 -7.24 -18.23 -7.85
CA ALA A 45 -6.78 -17.14 -8.70
C ALA A 45 -7.33 -15.82 -8.16
N ILE A 46 -6.46 -14.91 -7.78
CA ILE A 46 -6.81 -13.59 -7.28
C ILE A 46 -6.22 -12.50 -8.19
N PRO A 47 -6.75 -11.27 -8.16
CA PRO A 47 -6.09 -10.13 -8.83
C PRO A 47 -4.70 -9.94 -8.28
N GLY A 48 -3.80 -9.39 -9.08
CA GLY A 48 -2.54 -8.90 -8.58
C GLY A 48 -2.75 -7.92 -7.42
N LEU A 49 -1.93 -8.05 -6.37
CA LEU A 49 -2.01 -7.19 -5.21
C LEU A 49 -1.59 -5.75 -5.56
N VAL A 50 -2.16 -4.80 -4.86
CA VAL A 50 -1.88 -3.37 -5.00
C VAL A 50 -1.38 -2.85 -3.65
N ASP A 51 -0.09 -2.57 -3.53
CA ASP A 51 0.47 -1.98 -2.32
C ASP A 51 0.61 -0.47 -2.46
N VAL A 52 -0.11 0.26 -1.64
CA VAL A 52 -0.14 1.73 -1.68
C VAL A 52 0.76 2.38 -0.63
N HIS A 53 1.43 1.54 0.20
CA HIS A 53 2.31 2.03 1.25
C HIS A 53 3.45 1.02 1.50
N SER A 54 4.61 1.29 0.90
CA SER A 54 5.82 0.48 1.06
C SER A 54 7.06 1.32 0.73
N HIS A 55 8.05 1.30 1.62
CA HIS A 55 9.29 2.07 1.50
C HIS A 55 10.36 1.32 0.73
N GLY A 56 10.40 -0.01 0.85
CA GLY A 56 11.47 -0.77 0.23
C GLY A 56 11.43 -2.27 0.49
N ALA A 57 12.39 -2.98 -0.09
CA ALA A 57 12.63 -4.41 0.08
C ALA A 57 14.03 -4.78 -0.42
N VAL A 58 14.51 -5.96 -0.06
CA VAL A 58 15.74 -6.62 -0.54
C VAL A 58 16.98 -5.74 -0.51
N GLY A 59 17.12 -4.93 0.54
CA GLY A 59 18.27 -4.05 0.75
C GLY A 59 18.22 -2.73 -0.01
N HIS A 60 17.04 -2.35 -0.54
CA HIS A 60 16.81 -1.12 -1.29
C HIS A 60 15.65 -0.33 -0.71
N ASP A 61 15.75 0.99 -0.74
CA ASP A 61 14.73 1.95 -0.30
C ASP A 61 14.30 2.83 -1.48
N PHE A 62 13.01 3.16 -1.57
CA PHE A 62 12.51 4.08 -2.59
C PHE A 62 13.20 5.45 -2.50
N CYS A 63 13.55 5.86 -1.27
CA CYS A 63 14.25 7.12 -1.02
C CYS A 63 15.75 7.09 -1.37
N ASP A 64 16.29 5.98 -1.88
CA ASP A 64 17.60 5.97 -2.54
C ASP A 64 17.59 6.88 -3.77
N GLY A 65 16.41 7.02 -4.43
CA GLY A 65 16.24 7.86 -5.59
C GLY A 65 17.01 7.36 -6.80
N THR A 66 17.08 6.04 -6.98
CA THR A 66 17.80 5.39 -8.10
C THR A 66 16.90 4.40 -8.84
N HIS A 67 17.08 4.29 -10.15
CA HIS A 67 16.36 3.29 -10.96
C HIS A 67 16.70 1.86 -10.51
N GLU A 68 17.94 1.60 -10.05
CA GLU A 68 18.38 0.30 -9.54
C GLU A 68 17.53 -0.13 -8.33
N SER A 69 17.32 0.77 -7.38
CA SER A 69 16.50 0.48 -6.18
C SER A 69 15.05 0.25 -6.55
N ILE A 70 14.46 1.09 -7.41
CA ILE A 70 13.08 0.89 -7.88
C ILE A 70 12.95 -0.47 -8.59
N ASP A 71 13.88 -0.82 -9.46
CA ASP A 71 13.89 -2.08 -10.18
C ASP A 71 14.02 -3.30 -9.25
N ALA A 72 14.89 -3.22 -8.23
CA ALA A 72 15.06 -4.31 -7.27
C ALA A 72 13.79 -4.52 -6.44
N ILE A 73 13.21 -3.44 -5.91
CA ILE A 73 11.99 -3.49 -5.13
C ILE A 73 10.84 -4.04 -5.98
N THR A 74 10.59 -3.49 -7.17
CA THR A 74 9.44 -3.86 -8.00
C THR A 74 9.53 -5.29 -8.55
N ARG A 75 10.73 -5.84 -8.78
CA ARG A 75 10.90 -7.28 -9.09
C ARG A 75 10.61 -8.15 -7.87
N TYR A 76 11.07 -7.76 -6.70
CA TYR A 76 10.73 -8.49 -5.47
C TYR A 76 9.22 -8.50 -5.27
N GLU A 77 8.57 -7.35 -5.32
CA GLU A 77 7.12 -7.19 -5.17
C GLU A 77 6.35 -8.07 -6.17
N ALA A 78 6.74 -8.06 -7.46
CA ALA A 78 6.14 -8.92 -8.47
C ALA A 78 6.29 -10.42 -8.13
N SER A 79 7.45 -10.83 -7.62
CA SER A 79 7.69 -12.21 -7.20
C SER A 79 6.80 -12.66 -6.03
N ARG A 80 6.30 -11.69 -5.25
CA ARG A 80 5.40 -11.86 -4.11
C ARG A 80 3.93 -11.66 -4.46
N GLY A 81 3.61 -11.37 -5.75
CA GLY A 81 2.24 -11.19 -6.23
C GLY A 81 1.72 -9.76 -6.16
N VAL A 82 2.53 -8.81 -5.72
CA VAL A 82 2.21 -7.37 -5.87
C VAL A 82 2.50 -6.97 -7.30
N THR A 83 1.50 -6.51 -8.03
CA THR A 83 1.62 -6.14 -9.45
C THR A 83 1.53 -4.65 -9.72
N ALA A 84 1.07 -3.91 -8.71
CA ALA A 84 1.01 -2.45 -8.70
C ALA A 84 1.50 -1.94 -7.35
N TRP A 85 2.42 -1.00 -7.37
CA TRP A 85 3.13 -0.52 -6.19
C TRP A 85 3.22 1.00 -6.17
N CYS A 86 2.96 1.61 -5.01
CA CYS A 86 3.28 3.00 -4.73
C CYS A 86 4.55 3.06 -3.89
N GLY A 87 5.61 3.64 -4.44
CA GLY A 87 6.82 3.92 -3.67
C GLY A 87 6.52 4.98 -2.61
N THR A 88 6.82 4.68 -1.35
CA THR A 88 6.54 5.57 -0.24
C THR A 88 7.79 6.32 0.20
N THR A 89 7.71 7.66 0.25
CA THR A 89 8.82 8.47 0.73
C THR A 89 8.87 8.52 2.25
N MET A 90 10.03 8.87 2.77
CA MET A 90 10.21 9.27 4.17
C MET A 90 10.28 10.80 4.29
N THR A 91 10.25 11.29 5.52
CA THR A 91 10.45 12.71 5.82
C THR A 91 11.89 13.15 5.51
N PHE A 92 12.05 13.94 4.45
CA PHE A 92 13.32 14.50 3.99
C PHE A 92 13.18 15.98 3.60
N PRO A 93 14.32 16.71 3.44
CA PRO A 93 14.32 18.03 2.84
C PRO A 93 13.77 18.01 1.39
N GLU A 94 13.15 19.13 0.97
CA GLU A 94 12.53 19.26 -0.35
C GLU A 94 13.47 18.87 -1.50
N GLU A 95 14.75 19.28 -1.44
CA GLU A 95 15.74 18.97 -2.49
C GLU A 95 15.92 17.46 -2.67
N LYS A 96 16.00 16.70 -1.56
CA LYS A 96 16.11 15.23 -1.63
C LYS A 96 14.81 14.61 -2.17
N LEU A 97 13.66 15.08 -1.68
CA LEU A 97 12.37 14.61 -2.17
C LEU A 97 12.21 14.86 -3.68
N ALA A 98 12.61 16.05 -4.15
CA ALA A 98 12.56 16.37 -5.58
C ALA A 98 13.38 15.40 -6.43
N GLY A 99 14.61 15.05 -6.02
CA GLY A 99 15.44 14.07 -6.72
C GLY A 99 14.81 12.66 -6.74
N ILE A 100 14.17 12.22 -5.64
CA ILE A 100 13.43 10.95 -5.59
C ILE A 100 12.25 10.99 -6.58
N MET A 101 11.49 12.10 -6.59
CA MET A 101 10.34 12.30 -7.48
C MET A 101 10.76 12.30 -8.96
N GLU A 102 11.84 12.98 -9.31
CA GLU A 102 12.39 13.02 -10.67
C GLU A 102 12.81 11.63 -11.14
N CYS A 103 13.52 10.87 -10.30
CA CYS A 103 13.88 9.49 -10.60
C CYS A 103 12.65 8.61 -10.85
N ALA A 104 11.62 8.73 -10.01
CA ALA A 104 10.36 8.00 -10.18
C ALA A 104 9.59 8.42 -11.45
N ALA A 105 9.66 9.71 -11.82
CA ALA A 105 9.03 10.21 -13.04
C ALA A 105 9.66 9.59 -14.30
N GLU A 106 10.98 9.44 -14.31
CA GLU A 106 11.75 8.91 -15.44
C GLU A 106 11.78 7.37 -15.47
N HIS A 107 11.35 6.69 -14.39
CA HIS A 107 11.39 5.23 -14.30
C HIS A 107 10.46 4.57 -15.33
N VAL A 108 10.98 3.50 -15.95
CA VAL A 108 10.26 2.64 -16.90
C VAL A 108 10.18 1.23 -16.33
N ASP A 109 8.97 0.76 -16.08
CA ASP A 109 8.74 -0.57 -15.51
C ASP A 109 9.35 -1.69 -16.36
N ALA A 110 10.13 -2.56 -15.73
CA ALA A 110 10.63 -3.76 -16.39
C ALA A 110 9.48 -4.77 -16.64
N PRO A 111 9.60 -5.62 -17.69
CA PRO A 111 8.53 -6.57 -18.04
C PRO A 111 8.20 -7.59 -16.95
N ASP A 112 9.13 -7.87 -16.05
CA ASP A 112 9.08 -8.85 -14.96
C ASP A 112 8.92 -8.20 -13.58
N ALA A 113 8.67 -6.89 -13.52
CA ALA A 113 8.53 -6.09 -12.30
C ALA A 113 7.10 -5.58 -12.10
N ALA A 114 6.71 -5.34 -10.87
CA ALA A 114 5.47 -4.61 -10.53
C ALA A 114 5.49 -3.20 -11.16
N ALA A 115 4.33 -2.69 -11.52
CA ALA A 115 4.25 -1.33 -12.05
C ALA A 115 4.38 -0.30 -10.92
N LEU A 116 5.24 0.71 -11.06
CA LEU A 116 5.26 1.90 -10.21
C LEU A 116 4.06 2.80 -10.59
N VAL A 117 2.91 2.56 -9.95
CA VAL A 117 1.64 3.20 -10.31
C VAL A 117 1.42 4.54 -9.60
N GLY A 118 2.21 4.85 -8.61
CA GLY A 118 2.09 6.07 -7.85
C GLY A 118 3.19 6.24 -6.82
N ILE A 119 3.11 7.35 -6.10
CA ILE A 119 3.94 7.68 -4.96
C ILE A 119 3.01 8.00 -3.80
N ASN A 120 3.33 7.46 -2.62
CA ASN A 120 2.77 7.89 -1.35
C ASN A 120 3.81 8.82 -0.70
N MET A 121 3.46 10.09 -0.52
CA MET A 121 4.32 11.08 0.11
C MET A 121 4.08 11.06 1.62
N GLU A 122 4.78 10.18 2.35
CA GLU A 122 4.72 10.09 3.79
C GLU A 122 5.69 11.08 4.44
N GLY A 123 5.12 12.15 4.97
CA GLY A 123 5.88 13.33 5.39
C GLY A 123 6.31 14.22 4.20
N PRO A 124 6.91 15.38 4.49
CA PRO A 124 7.34 15.88 5.79
C PRO A 124 6.25 16.63 6.60
N PHE A 125 4.99 16.62 6.20
CA PHE A 125 3.89 17.40 6.79
C PHE A 125 3.22 16.71 7.98
N ILE A 126 4.03 16.11 8.84
CA ILE A 126 3.62 15.28 9.99
C ILE A 126 3.86 16.00 11.31
N SER A 127 3.27 15.47 12.39
CA SER A 127 3.48 16.04 13.73
C SER A 127 4.87 15.70 14.29
N PRO A 128 5.62 16.67 14.80
CA PRO A 128 6.90 16.42 15.45
C PRO A 128 6.78 15.58 16.74
N GLU A 129 5.58 15.47 17.31
CA GLU A 129 5.30 14.65 18.49
C GLU A 129 4.95 13.19 18.13
N LYS A 130 4.69 12.90 16.86
CA LYS A 130 4.27 11.58 16.36
C LYS A 130 5.08 11.10 15.16
N VAL A 131 6.35 11.42 15.16
CA VAL A 131 7.27 11.07 14.06
C VAL A 131 7.44 9.57 13.83
N GLY A 132 7.22 8.72 14.85
CA GLY A 132 7.48 7.28 14.70
C GLY A 132 8.95 7.05 14.29
N ALA A 133 9.15 6.32 13.19
CA ALA A 133 10.48 6.10 12.60
C ALA A 133 10.91 7.20 11.61
N GLN A 134 10.13 8.27 11.44
CA GLN A 134 10.50 9.41 10.61
C GLN A 134 11.60 10.27 11.30
N ASN A 135 12.42 10.95 10.50
CA ASN A 135 13.46 11.81 11.08
C ASN A 135 12.89 13.18 11.50
N PRO A 136 12.86 13.50 12.82
CA PRO A 136 12.25 14.74 13.31
C PRO A 136 12.95 16.01 12.82
N ALA A 137 14.21 15.92 12.39
CA ALA A 137 14.97 17.08 11.90
C ALA A 137 14.43 17.64 10.57
N TYR A 138 13.63 16.86 9.85
CA TYR A 138 13.13 17.23 8.52
C TYR A 138 11.61 17.44 8.46
N VAL A 139 10.94 17.36 9.61
CA VAL A 139 9.50 17.69 9.72
C VAL A 139 9.29 19.15 9.31
N GLN A 140 8.26 19.40 8.51
CA GLN A 140 7.93 20.71 7.98
C GLN A 140 6.43 20.99 8.12
N GLN A 141 6.08 22.28 8.16
CA GLN A 141 4.68 22.70 8.09
C GLN A 141 4.11 22.40 6.70
N CYS A 142 2.82 22.12 6.63
CA CYS A 142 2.12 21.90 5.37
C CYS A 142 2.30 23.11 4.43
N ASN A 143 2.67 22.81 3.17
CA ASN A 143 3.00 23.83 2.18
C ASN A 143 2.55 23.37 0.79
N ALA A 144 1.43 23.92 0.30
CA ALA A 144 0.86 23.60 -1.01
C ALA A 144 1.82 23.91 -2.16
N ALA A 145 2.58 25.01 -2.06
CA ALA A 145 3.54 25.38 -3.10
C ALA A 145 4.71 24.37 -3.18
N MET A 146 5.20 23.88 -2.06
CA MET A 146 6.20 22.79 -2.02
C MET A 146 5.61 21.51 -2.62
N PHE A 147 4.42 21.11 -2.20
CA PHE A 147 3.73 19.94 -2.76
C PHE A 147 3.59 20.04 -4.28
N CYS A 148 3.13 21.19 -4.80
CA CYS A 148 2.99 21.39 -6.26
C CYS A 148 4.33 21.24 -7.00
N ARG A 149 5.46 21.70 -6.43
CA ARG A 149 6.78 21.49 -7.04
C ARG A 149 7.16 20.02 -7.07
N LEU A 150 6.93 19.27 -5.96
CA LEU A 150 7.18 17.85 -5.90
C LEU A 150 6.25 17.05 -6.82
N GLN A 151 4.97 17.41 -6.89
CA GLN A 151 4.02 16.80 -7.82
C GLN A 151 4.45 17.00 -9.29
N ASN A 152 4.94 18.19 -9.63
CA ASN A 152 5.51 18.46 -10.96
C ASN A 152 6.78 17.64 -11.21
N ALA A 153 7.70 17.56 -10.23
CA ALA A 153 8.92 16.76 -10.33
C ALA A 153 8.61 15.27 -10.53
N SER A 154 7.56 14.76 -9.87
CA SER A 154 7.11 13.37 -10.02
C SER A 154 6.38 13.07 -11.34
N GLY A 155 6.17 14.07 -12.20
CA GLY A 155 5.32 13.93 -13.39
C GLY A 155 3.85 13.62 -13.06
N GLY A 156 3.35 14.07 -11.90
CA GLY A 156 1.98 13.83 -11.45
C GLY A 156 1.76 12.48 -10.80
N LYS A 157 2.81 11.78 -10.37
CA LYS A 157 2.71 10.44 -9.79
C LYS A 157 2.36 10.42 -8.31
N ILE A 158 2.38 11.52 -7.55
CA ILE A 158 1.95 11.51 -6.14
C ILE A 158 0.45 11.26 -6.09
N LYS A 159 0.05 10.13 -5.51
CA LYS A 159 -1.35 9.68 -5.36
C LYS A 159 -1.89 9.91 -3.96
N LEU A 160 -1.01 9.82 -2.96
CA LEU A 160 -1.30 10.01 -1.54
C LEU A 160 -0.33 11.03 -0.96
N VAL A 161 -0.82 11.85 -0.04
CA VAL A 161 0.01 12.74 0.78
C VAL A 161 -0.45 12.67 2.22
N ASP A 162 0.48 12.44 3.11
CA ASP A 162 0.25 12.26 4.54
C ASP A 162 0.40 13.59 5.27
N ILE A 163 -0.58 13.92 6.10
CA ILE A 163 -0.56 15.15 6.90
C ILE A 163 -1.04 14.93 8.34
N ALA A 164 -0.52 15.74 9.25
CA ALA A 164 -1.03 15.92 10.60
C ALA A 164 -1.96 17.14 10.62
N PRO A 165 -3.29 16.97 10.77
CA PRO A 165 -4.24 18.07 10.59
C PRO A 165 -4.20 19.14 11.68
N GLU A 166 -3.57 18.85 12.83
CA GLU A 166 -3.33 19.82 13.91
C GLU A 166 -2.19 20.76 13.65
N GLU A 167 -1.31 20.44 12.68
CA GLU A 167 -0.12 21.23 12.40
C GLU A 167 -0.46 22.50 11.59
N PRO A 168 0.32 23.58 11.75
CA PRO A 168 0.08 24.82 11.04
C PRO A 168 0.07 24.65 9.51
N GLY A 169 -0.91 25.25 8.84
CA GLY A 169 -1.08 25.19 7.39
C GLY A 169 -1.76 23.93 6.85
N ALA A 170 -2.07 22.94 7.72
CA ALA A 170 -2.64 21.67 7.29
C ALA A 170 -4.07 21.83 6.75
N LEU A 171 -4.91 22.60 7.41
CA LEU A 171 -6.29 22.80 6.98
C LEU A 171 -6.39 23.62 5.69
N GLU A 172 -5.53 24.61 5.52
CA GLU A 172 -5.38 25.37 4.28
C GLU A 172 -4.88 24.49 3.14
N PHE A 173 -3.90 23.62 3.42
CA PHE A 173 -3.42 22.63 2.46
C PHE A 173 -4.53 21.70 1.98
N ILE A 174 -5.39 21.22 2.90
CA ILE A 174 -6.53 20.38 2.53
C ILE A 174 -7.47 21.14 1.61
N ASP A 175 -7.83 22.38 1.95
CA ASP A 175 -8.75 23.21 1.15
C ASP A 175 -8.21 23.44 -0.27
N GLU A 176 -6.88 23.57 -0.44
CA GLU A 176 -6.24 23.85 -1.72
C GLU A 176 -6.01 22.58 -2.56
N MET A 177 -5.74 21.41 -1.93
CA MET A 177 -5.17 20.25 -2.64
C MET A 177 -6.10 19.02 -2.70
N HIS A 178 -7.24 19.00 -2.01
CA HIS A 178 -8.09 17.79 -1.88
C HIS A 178 -8.69 17.26 -3.19
N ASP A 179 -8.75 18.09 -4.24
CA ASP A 179 -9.19 17.66 -5.57
C ASP A 179 -8.05 17.12 -6.44
N ASP A 180 -6.80 17.49 -6.14
CA ASP A 180 -5.62 17.13 -6.92
C ASP A 180 -4.91 15.88 -6.42
N VAL A 181 -5.02 15.59 -5.11
CA VAL A 181 -4.35 14.45 -4.47
C VAL A 181 -5.20 13.89 -3.33
N ARG A 182 -5.10 12.58 -3.09
CA ARG A 182 -5.74 11.96 -1.93
C ARG A 182 -4.98 12.31 -0.66
N ILE A 183 -5.61 13.09 0.21
CA ILE A 183 -5.03 13.51 1.48
C ILE A 183 -5.34 12.48 2.54
N SER A 184 -4.29 12.03 3.25
CA SER A 184 -4.35 11.06 4.33
C SER A 184 -3.99 11.70 5.66
N VAL A 185 -4.76 11.39 6.70
CA VAL A 185 -4.44 11.78 8.08
C VAL A 185 -3.45 10.76 8.64
N ALA A 186 -2.27 11.22 9.00
CA ALA A 186 -1.13 10.38 9.39
C ALA A 186 -0.26 11.06 10.44
N HIS A 187 0.52 10.28 11.20
CA HIS A 187 1.55 10.78 12.12
C HIS A 187 1.09 12.02 12.91
N THR A 188 0.01 11.88 13.66
CA THR A 188 -0.77 13.01 14.19
C THR A 188 -1.06 12.89 15.68
N CYS A 189 -1.13 14.01 16.37
CA CYS A 189 -1.69 14.15 17.71
C CYS A 189 -3.15 14.65 17.69
N ALA A 190 -3.78 14.75 16.52
CA ALA A 190 -5.12 15.33 16.38
C ALA A 190 -6.14 14.69 17.33
N ASN A 191 -6.89 15.54 17.99
CA ASN A 191 -8.08 15.12 18.69
C ASN A 191 -9.22 14.87 17.68
N TYR A 192 -10.37 14.41 18.20
CA TYR A 192 -11.54 14.11 17.37
C TYR A 192 -12.01 15.32 16.53
N ASP A 193 -12.10 16.51 17.14
CA ASP A 193 -12.62 17.70 16.44
C ASP A 193 -11.68 18.16 15.31
N GLN A 194 -10.37 18.11 15.55
CA GLN A 194 -9.36 18.44 14.55
C GLN A 194 -9.38 17.45 13.37
N ALA A 195 -9.46 16.16 13.66
CA ALA A 195 -9.57 15.13 12.63
C ALA A 195 -10.89 15.23 11.84
N ALA A 196 -12.02 15.42 12.53
CA ALA A 196 -13.32 15.60 11.89
C ALA A 196 -13.34 16.83 10.97
N GLU A 197 -12.70 17.93 11.37
CA GLU A 197 -12.56 19.13 10.53
C GLU A 197 -11.71 18.84 9.27
N ALA A 198 -10.60 18.10 9.39
CA ALA A 198 -9.80 17.70 8.26
C ALA A 198 -10.59 16.87 7.23
N PHE A 199 -11.36 15.88 7.72
CA PHE A 199 -12.22 15.07 6.85
C PHE A 199 -13.33 15.90 6.22
N ARG A 200 -13.96 16.81 6.97
CA ARG A 200 -14.98 17.72 6.44
C ARG A 200 -14.46 18.60 5.32
N ARG A 201 -13.17 19.00 5.37
CA ARG A 201 -12.51 19.82 4.34
C ARG A 201 -12.04 19.01 3.13
N GLY A 202 -11.98 17.69 3.19
CA GLY A 202 -11.65 16.88 2.03
C GLY A 202 -10.58 15.81 2.22
N ALA A 203 -10.00 15.64 3.40
CA ALA A 203 -9.21 14.45 3.69
C ALA A 203 -10.10 13.20 3.56
N LYS A 204 -9.58 12.12 2.97
CA LYS A 204 -10.38 10.92 2.64
C LYS A 204 -9.73 9.62 3.05
N HIS A 205 -8.53 9.68 3.64
CA HIS A 205 -7.71 8.52 3.92
C HIS A 205 -7.12 8.59 5.33
N VAL A 206 -6.70 7.45 5.86
CA VAL A 206 -5.94 7.37 7.12
C VAL A 206 -4.80 6.37 6.92
N THR A 207 -3.60 6.80 7.10
CA THR A 207 -2.39 5.99 6.96
C THR A 207 -2.21 5.09 8.18
N HIS A 208 -1.82 3.83 7.95
CA HIS A 208 -1.48 2.79 8.95
C HIS A 208 -2.23 2.94 10.29
N LEU A 209 -3.56 2.83 10.24
CA LEU A 209 -4.49 3.00 11.36
C LEU A 209 -3.96 2.44 12.68
N TYR A 210 -4.04 3.19 13.76
CA TYR A 210 -3.49 2.98 15.11
C TYR A 210 -2.01 3.37 15.27
N ASN A 211 -1.18 3.32 14.23
CA ASN A 211 0.24 3.63 14.33
C ASN A 211 0.48 5.15 14.24
N ALA A 212 1.39 5.66 15.03
CA ALA A 212 1.76 7.08 15.12
C ALA A 212 0.55 8.04 15.26
N MET A 213 -0.50 7.62 15.99
CA MET A 213 -1.69 8.44 16.28
C MET A 213 -2.25 8.15 17.68
N PRO A 214 -3.17 9.00 18.23
CA PRO A 214 -3.85 8.70 19.47
C PRO A 214 -4.69 7.42 19.37
N GLY A 215 -4.56 6.54 20.36
CA GLY A 215 -5.36 5.32 20.44
C GLY A 215 -6.85 5.59 20.67
N LEU A 216 -7.68 4.60 20.34
CA LEU A 216 -9.13 4.66 20.58
C LEU A 216 -9.45 4.73 22.09
N HIS A 217 -9.95 5.87 22.55
CA HIS A 217 -10.26 6.09 23.94
C HIS A 217 -11.62 6.75 24.13
N HIS A 218 -12.44 6.22 25.04
CA HIS A 218 -13.86 6.57 25.21
C HIS A 218 -14.15 8.04 25.60
N ARG A 219 -13.18 8.82 26.06
CA ARG A 219 -13.29 10.26 26.37
C ARG A 219 -12.39 11.14 25.53
N LYS A 220 -11.45 10.55 24.79
CA LYS A 220 -10.54 11.22 23.86
C LYS A 220 -10.43 10.35 22.60
N PRO A 221 -11.50 10.29 21.78
CA PRO A 221 -11.62 9.27 20.73
C PRO A 221 -10.59 9.40 19.61
N GLY A 222 -10.06 10.60 19.35
CA GLY A 222 -9.01 10.83 18.36
C GLY A 222 -9.47 10.66 16.92
N VAL A 223 -8.54 10.29 16.05
CA VAL A 223 -8.72 10.18 14.60
C VAL A 223 -9.72 9.08 14.20
N ILE A 224 -9.70 7.94 14.89
CA ILE A 224 -10.37 6.71 14.43
C ILE A 224 -11.89 6.87 14.27
N PRO A 225 -12.63 7.38 15.28
CA PRO A 225 -14.07 7.61 15.12
C PRO A 225 -14.38 8.73 14.12
N ALA A 226 -13.58 9.79 14.05
CA ALA A 226 -13.76 10.84 13.05
C ALA A 226 -13.64 10.30 11.61
N ALA A 227 -12.65 9.45 11.35
CA ALA A 227 -12.47 8.77 10.07
C ALA A 227 -13.64 7.84 9.73
N LEU A 228 -14.14 7.09 10.74
CA LEU A 228 -15.28 6.20 10.58
C LEU A 228 -16.54 6.95 10.15
N GLU A 229 -16.87 8.04 10.85
CA GLU A 229 -18.04 8.88 10.59
C GLU A 229 -17.96 9.61 9.26
N ALA A 230 -16.74 10.02 8.86
CA ALA A 230 -16.49 10.65 7.57
C ALA A 230 -16.51 9.69 6.38
N GLY A 231 -16.56 8.37 6.61
CA GLY A 231 -16.48 7.39 5.54
C GLY A 231 -15.09 7.26 4.89
N ALA A 232 -14.02 7.65 5.61
CA ALA A 232 -12.65 7.55 5.14
C ALA A 232 -12.22 6.09 4.91
N THR A 233 -11.18 5.90 4.09
CA THR A 233 -10.55 4.61 3.81
C THR A 233 -9.28 4.48 4.64
N PRO A 234 -9.21 3.62 5.66
CA PRO A 234 -8.01 3.43 6.45
C PRO A 234 -7.14 2.31 5.90
N GLU A 235 -5.84 2.53 5.95
CA GLU A 235 -4.81 1.51 5.80
C GLU A 235 -4.61 0.75 7.12
N ILE A 236 -4.15 -0.50 7.04
CA ILE A 236 -3.80 -1.30 8.21
C ILE A 236 -2.66 -2.28 7.90
N ILE A 237 -1.68 -2.38 8.79
CA ILE A 237 -0.57 -3.32 8.72
C ILE A 237 -0.98 -4.59 9.47
N ALA A 238 -1.21 -5.69 8.75
CA ALA A 238 -1.68 -6.95 9.33
C ALA A 238 -0.57 -8.02 9.38
N ASP A 239 0.61 -7.64 9.86
CA ASP A 239 1.81 -8.48 9.92
C ASP A 239 1.92 -9.33 11.21
N GLY A 240 1.01 -9.15 12.17
CA GLY A 240 1.05 -9.82 13.48
C GLY A 240 1.97 -9.16 14.50
N VAL A 241 2.68 -8.11 14.13
CA VAL A 241 3.62 -7.35 14.98
C VAL A 241 3.04 -5.98 15.35
N HIS A 242 2.64 -5.20 14.35
CA HIS A 242 2.16 -3.82 14.54
C HIS A 242 0.85 -3.74 15.30
N ILE A 243 -0.07 -4.66 15.05
CA ILE A 243 -1.43 -4.57 15.57
C ILE A 243 -1.89 -5.93 16.08
N HIS A 244 -2.40 -5.96 17.30
CA HIS A 244 -2.99 -7.15 17.88
C HIS A 244 -4.19 -7.64 17.04
N PRO A 245 -4.34 -8.96 16.76
CA PRO A 245 -5.40 -9.50 15.91
C PRO A 245 -6.83 -9.06 16.27
N ALA A 246 -7.13 -8.88 17.56
CA ALA A 246 -8.43 -8.37 17.99
C ALA A 246 -8.70 -6.94 17.51
N MET A 247 -7.67 -6.08 17.41
CA MET A 247 -7.80 -4.71 16.93
C MET A 247 -7.95 -4.65 15.41
N VAL A 248 -7.30 -5.57 14.68
CA VAL A 248 -7.52 -5.73 13.23
C VAL A 248 -8.98 -6.10 12.96
N ARG A 249 -9.51 -7.14 13.66
CA ARG A 249 -10.93 -7.51 13.52
C ARG A 249 -11.88 -6.37 13.90
N LEU A 250 -11.56 -5.62 14.96
CA LEU A 250 -12.36 -4.47 15.36
C LEU A 250 -12.38 -3.39 14.26
N ALA A 251 -11.22 -3.08 13.66
CA ALA A 251 -11.12 -2.13 12.56
C ALA A 251 -12.00 -2.55 11.38
N PHE A 252 -11.87 -3.80 10.91
CA PHE A 252 -12.71 -4.34 9.84
C PHE A 252 -14.21 -4.34 10.19
N SER A 253 -14.56 -4.61 11.45
CA SER A 253 -15.95 -4.55 11.93
C SER A 253 -16.50 -3.13 11.92
N MET A 254 -15.68 -2.13 12.25
CA MET A 254 -16.08 -0.72 12.26
C MET A 254 -16.16 -0.14 10.86
N PHE A 255 -15.10 -0.28 10.07
CA PHE A 255 -15.01 0.37 8.76
C PHE A 255 -15.66 -0.43 7.63
N GLY A 256 -15.82 -1.74 7.80
CA GLY A 256 -16.35 -2.66 6.78
C GLY A 256 -15.31 -3.10 5.75
N ALA A 257 -15.58 -4.24 5.10
CA ALA A 257 -14.68 -4.86 4.14
C ALA A 257 -14.41 -3.99 2.89
N GLU A 258 -15.31 -3.07 2.57
CA GLU A 258 -15.24 -2.23 1.36
C GLU A 258 -14.30 -1.02 1.50
N ARG A 259 -13.88 -0.68 2.73
CA ARG A 259 -13.08 0.52 2.98
C ARG A 259 -11.69 0.24 3.50
N MET A 260 -11.50 -0.88 4.23
CA MET A 260 -10.19 -1.24 4.80
C MET A 260 -9.19 -1.60 3.70
N ILE A 261 -7.97 -1.10 3.83
CA ILE A 261 -6.87 -1.36 2.91
C ILE A 261 -5.75 -2.05 3.68
N LEU A 262 -5.33 -3.23 3.22
CA LEU A 262 -4.11 -3.85 3.70
C LEU A 262 -2.92 -3.20 3.01
N ILE A 263 -1.90 -2.87 3.78
CA ILE A 263 -0.60 -2.38 3.32
C ILE A 263 0.51 -3.23 3.91
N SER A 264 1.68 -3.20 3.30
CA SER A 264 2.86 -3.84 3.89
C SER A 264 3.57 -2.92 4.86
N ASP A 265 3.69 -1.64 4.55
CA ASP A 265 4.61 -0.72 5.21
C ASP A 265 6.02 -1.30 5.28
N SER A 266 6.40 -2.04 4.23
CA SER A 266 7.67 -2.76 4.15
C SER A 266 8.84 -1.79 4.01
N MET A 267 10.01 -2.21 4.53
CA MET A 267 11.24 -1.42 4.44
C MET A 267 12.39 -2.28 3.87
N GLU A 268 13.57 -1.70 3.65
CA GLU A 268 14.69 -2.36 2.95
C GLU A 268 15.08 -3.74 3.52
N ALA A 269 14.79 -4.01 4.81
CA ALA A 269 15.05 -5.30 5.43
C ALA A 269 14.07 -6.40 5.02
N THR A 270 12.96 -6.07 4.34
CA THR A 270 11.99 -7.06 3.85
C THR A 270 12.64 -7.96 2.81
N GLY A 271 12.49 -9.29 3.00
CA GLY A 271 13.17 -10.28 2.15
C GLY A 271 14.65 -10.52 2.48
N MET A 272 15.20 -9.80 3.45
CA MET A 272 16.61 -9.90 3.87
C MET A 272 16.76 -10.74 5.16
N PRO A 273 17.96 -11.26 5.46
CA PRO A 273 18.24 -11.92 6.75
C PRO A 273 18.16 -10.95 7.94
N ASP A 274 18.23 -11.48 9.16
CA ASP A 274 18.38 -10.65 10.36
C ASP A 274 19.69 -9.84 10.31
N GLY A 275 19.65 -8.60 10.76
CA GLY A 275 20.82 -7.70 10.68
C GLY A 275 20.45 -6.22 10.85
N GLU A 276 21.45 -5.38 10.56
CA GLU A 276 21.33 -3.92 10.61
C GLU A 276 20.97 -3.37 9.23
N TYR A 277 20.02 -2.46 9.22
CA TYR A 277 19.44 -1.80 8.04
C TYR A 277 19.20 -0.33 8.31
N SER A 278 18.52 0.36 7.42
CA SER A 278 18.13 1.75 7.63
C SER A 278 16.70 2.04 7.16
N LEU A 279 16.08 3.07 7.71
CA LEU A 279 14.83 3.64 7.23
C LEU A 279 14.86 5.15 7.44
N GLY A 280 14.67 5.93 6.38
CA GLY A 280 14.73 7.39 6.47
C GLY A 280 16.06 7.94 6.97
N GLY A 281 17.17 7.19 6.82
CA GLY A 281 18.49 7.52 7.33
C GLY A 281 18.70 7.22 8.83
N GLN A 282 17.77 6.51 9.47
CA GLN A 282 17.88 6.03 10.84
C GLN A 282 18.26 4.55 10.86
N ALA A 283 19.15 4.13 11.77
CA ALA A 283 19.55 2.74 11.91
C ALA A 283 18.39 1.87 12.45
N VAL A 284 18.16 0.73 11.81
CA VAL A 284 17.11 -0.23 12.14
C VAL A 284 17.72 -1.60 12.32
N THR A 285 17.37 -2.28 13.41
CA THR A 285 17.73 -3.68 13.62
C THR A 285 16.55 -4.59 13.26
N LYS A 286 16.76 -5.53 12.34
CA LYS A 286 15.79 -6.60 12.02
C LYS A 286 16.10 -7.85 12.85
N ASN A 287 15.07 -8.39 13.49
CA ASN A 287 15.11 -9.69 14.16
C ASN A 287 13.77 -10.44 13.88
N GLY A 288 13.83 -11.43 13.01
CA GLY A 288 12.64 -12.14 12.53
C GLY A 288 11.68 -11.18 11.78
N SER A 289 10.44 -11.09 12.28
CA SER A 289 9.41 -10.19 11.74
C SER A 289 9.47 -8.75 12.31
N HIS A 290 10.36 -8.49 13.26
CA HIS A 290 10.46 -7.18 13.91
C HIS A 290 11.58 -6.35 13.28
N ALA A 291 11.25 -5.13 12.90
CA ALA A 291 12.21 -4.09 12.52
C ALA A 291 12.03 -2.92 13.50
N THR A 292 13.10 -2.53 14.20
CA THR A 292 13.02 -1.51 15.26
C THR A 292 14.20 -0.56 15.22
N LEU A 293 13.95 0.70 15.56
CA LEU A 293 15.00 1.64 15.93
C LEU A 293 15.69 1.20 17.24
N HIS A 294 16.84 1.78 17.57
CA HIS A 294 17.58 1.44 18.80
C HIS A 294 16.81 1.72 20.09
N ASP A 295 15.82 2.60 20.08
CA ASP A 295 14.94 2.89 21.23
C ASP A 295 13.75 1.92 21.35
N GLY A 296 13.61 0.97 20.41
CA GLY A 296 12.54 -0.02 20.37
C GLY A 296 11.31 0.43 19.60
N THR A 297 11.30 1.60 18.98
CA THR A 297 10.23 2.05 18.10
C THR A 297 10.17 1.16 16.87
N LEU A 298 8.99 0.65 16.51
CA LEU A 298 8.79 -0.08 15.24
C LEU A 298 9.11 0.83 14.04
N ALA A 299 9.81 0.28 13.06
CA ALA A 299 10.35 1.03 11.93
C ALA A 299 9.95 0.37 10.60
N GLY A 300 8.73 0.60 10.19
CA GLY A 300 8.11 -0.14 9.09
C GLY A 300 7.98 -1.63 9.39
N SER A 301 7.56 -2.43 8.43
CA SER A 301 7.48 -3.87 8.57
C SER A 301 8.64 -4.60 7.87
N ALA A 302 8.91 -5.82 8.31
CA ALA A 302 9.86 -6.71 7.67
C ALA A 302 9.15 -7.79 6.82
N THR A 303 7.91 -7.51 6.38
CA THR A 303 7.08 -8.41 5.58
C THR A 303 6.55 -7.71 4.32
N ASP A 304 6.06 -8.49 3.36
CA ASP A 304 5.42 -7.99 2.14
C ASP A 304 3.88 -8.04 2.25
N LEU A 305 3.18 -7.41 1.31
CA LEU A 305 1.71 -7.36 1.31
C LEU A 305 1.06 -8.76 1.23
N MET A 306 1.66 -9.70 0.52
CA MET A 306 1.18 -11.10 0.49
C MET A 306 1.25 -11.73 1.87
N GLY A 307 2.34 -11.49 2.61
CA GLY A 307 2.50 -11.90 4.00
C GLY A 307 1.42 -11.30 4.90
N CYS A 308 1.17 -9.99 4.80
CA CYS A 308 0.10 -9.32 5.55
C CYS A 308 -1.28 -9.91 5.21
N MET A 309 -1.60 -10.14 3.94
CA MET A 309 -2.86 -10.76 3.52
C MET A 309 -3.01 -12.18 4.08
N LYS A 310 -1.95 -12.99 4.01
CA LYS A 310 -1.94 -14.35 4.55
C LYS A 310 -2.16 -14.36 6.07
N VAL A 311 -1.43 -13.54 6.83
CA VAL A 311 -1.58 -13.41 8.30
C VAL A 311 -2.99 -12.94 8.65
N ALA A 312 -3.53 -11.95 7.93
CA ALA A 312 -4.89 -11.47 8.14
C ALA A 312 -5.93 -12.59 8.02
N ALA A 313 -5.79 -13.46 7.02
CA ALA A 313 -6.72 -14.57 6.78
C ALA A 313 -6.50 -15.76 7.74
N THR A 314 -5.24 -16.16 7.98
CA THR A 314 -4.93 -17.42 8.70
C THR A 314 -4.79 -17.24 10.21
N GLU A 315 -4.31 -16.09 10.67
CA GLU A 315 -3.97 -15.87 12.08
C GLU A 315 -4.89 -14.83 12.75
N MET A 316 -5.37 -13.83 11.99
CA MET A 316 -6.24 -12.80 12.55
C MET A 316 -7.72 -13.11 12.43
N GLY A 317 -8.10 -14.13 11.63
CA GLY A 317 -9.46 -14.63 11.51
C GLY A 317 -10.37 -13.80 10.61
N LEU A 318 -9.80 -13.07 9.64
CA LEU A 318 -10.59 -12.45 8.59
C LEU A 318 -10.98 -13.49 7.52
N PRO A 319 -12.19 -13.41 6.93
CA PRO A 319 -12.48 -14.18 5.73
C PRO A 319 -11.46 -13.89 4.63
N LEU A 320 -11.03 -14.92 3.89
CA LEU A 320 -10.03 -14.75 2.84
C LEU A 320 -10.47 -13.73 1.78
N GLU A 321 -11.74 -13.77 1.41
CA GLU A 321 -12.35 -12.85 0.43
C GLU A 321 -12.22 -11.38 0.87
N VAL A 322 -12.34 -11.14 2.18
CA VAL A 322 -12.18 -9.79 2.77
C VAL A 322 -10.70 -9.36 2.71
N ALA A 323 -9.78 -10.26 3.04
CA ALA A 323 -8.34 -9.98 3.00
C ALA A 323 -7.87 -9.73 1.55
N VAL A 324 -8.34 -10.54 0.58
CA VAL A 324 -8.04 -10.34 -0.85
C VAL A 324 -8.57 -8.99 -1.33
N ARG A 325 -9.83 -8.65 -1.04
CA ARG A 325 -10.40 -7.35 -1.42
C ARG A 325 -9.61 -6.19 -0.84
N ALA A 326 -9.22 -6.27 0.42
CA ALA A 326 -8.45 -5.24 1.10
C ALA A 326 -7.03 -5.07 0.55
N ALA A 327 -6.46 -6.08 -0.13
CA ALA A 327 -5.15 -6.05 -0.75
C ALA A 327 -5.20 -5.81 -2.29
N THR A 328 -6.39 -5.71 -2.90
CA THR A 328 -6.55 -5.61 -4.36
C THR A 328 -7.52 -4.49 -4.77
N GLU A 329 -8.83 -4.69 -4.61
CA GLU A 329 -9.87 -3.75 -5.06
C GLU A 329 -9.83 -2.42 -4.30
N ASN A 330 -9.77 -2.47 -2.95
CA ASN A 330 -9.87 -1.27 -2.13
C ASN A 330 -8.69 -0.32 -2.34
N PRO A 331 -7.41 -0.76 -2.31
CA PRO A 331 -6.28 0.12 -2.61
C PRO A 331 -6.33 0.64 -4.06
N ALA A 332 -6.72 -0.19 -5.04
CA ALA A 332 -6.88 0.26 -6.43
C ALA A 332 -7.93 1.38 -6.56
N ARG A 333 -9.06 1.27 -5.84
CA ARG A 333 -10.09 2.34 -5.79
C ARG A 333 -9.56 3.60 -5.11
N ALA A 334 -8.80 3.43 -4.03
CA ALA A 334 -8.27 4.55 -3.27
C ALA A 334 -7.36 5.46 -4.11
N ILE A 335 -6.56 4.89 -5.00
CA ILE A 335 -5.63 5.65 -5.85
C ILE A 335 -6.12 5.88 -7.29
N GLY A 336 -7.41 5.58 -7.57
CA GLY A 336 -8.02 5.80 -8.89
C GLY A 336 -7.54 4.82 -9.96
N LEU A 337 -7.09 3.62 -9.58
CA LEU A 337 -6.55 2.60 -10.49
C LEU A 337 -7.56 1.49 -10.82
N PHE A 338 -8.74 1.49 -10.20
CA PHE A 338 -9.66 0.34 -10.26
C PHE A 338 -10.18 0.03 -11.66
N ASP A 339 -10.27 1.01 -12.55
CA ASP A 339 -10.70 0.77 -13.93
C ASP A 339 -9.68 -0.07 -14.73
N GLU A 340 -8.41 -0.05 -14.31
CA GLU A 340 -7.32 -0.77 -14.98
C GLU A 340 -6.90 -2.04 -14.24
N ARG A 341 -6.93 -2.06 -12.89
CA ARG A 341 -6.38 -3.13 -12.04
C ARG A 341 -7.26 -3.39 -10.82
N GLY A 342 -6.89 -4.35 -9.97
CA GLY A 342 -7.55 -4.66 -8.71
C GLY A 342 -8.73 -5.63 -8.80
N SER A 343 -9.14 -6.05 -10.00
CA SER A 343 -10.07 -7.17 -10.21
C SER A 343 -9.73 -7.94 -11.49
N LEU A 344 -10.34 -9.12 -11.66
CA LEU A 344 -10.12 -9.99 -12.82
C LEU A 344 -11.19 -9.80 -13.91
N ASP A 345 -11.79 -8.62 -13.98
CA ASP A 345 -12.83 -8.32 -14.97
C ASP A 345 -12.25 -8.16 -16.37
N ALA A 346 -13.04 -8.51 -17.38
CA ALA A 346 -12.65 -8.32 -18.77
C ALA A 346 -12.36 -6.84 -19.09
N GLY A 347 -11.31 -6.59 -19.87
CA GLY A 347 -10.78 -5.27 -20.22
C GLY A 347 -9.65 -4.79 -19.34
N LYS A 348 -9.50 -5.33 -18.14
CA LYS A 348 -8.43 -4.95 -17.20
C LYS A 348 -7.09 -5.61 -17.54
N VAL A 349 -6.02 -5.04 -17.01
CA VAL A 349 -4.68 -5.60 -17.12
C VAL A 349 -4.66 -7.02 -16.57
N ALA A 350 -4.05 -7.93 -17.30
CA ALA A 350 -3.97 -9.34 -16.95
C ALA A 350 -2.88 -9.60 -15.91
N ASP A 351 -3.15 -9.14 -14.70
CA ASP A 351 -2.35 -9.38 -13.49
C ASP A 351 -3.08 -10.39 -12.61
N VAL A 352 -2.58 -11.62 -12.57
CA VAL A 352 -3.22 -12.74 -11.86
C VAL A 352 -2.20 -13.40 -10.95
N VAL A 353 -2.58 -13.62 -9.70
CA VAL A 353 -1.80 -14.40 -8.74
C VAL A 353 -2.50 -15.72 -8.46
N LEU A 354 -1.77 -16.81 -8.62
CA LEU A 354 -2.23 -18.15 -8.28
C LEU A 354 -1.70 -18.53 -6.90
N LEU A 355 -2.60 -18.94 -6.01
CA LEU A 355 -2.26 -19.36 -4.65
C LEU A 355 -2.57 -20.84 -4.47
N ASN A 356 -1.69 -21.55 -3.73
CA ASN A 356 -1.96 -22.90 -3.28
C ASN A 356 -2.89 -22.91 -2.04
N ALA A 357 -3.16 -24.10 -1.50
CA ALA A 357 -4.03 -24.28 -0.33
C ALA A 357 -3.48 -23.60 0.95
N ASP A 358 -2.17 -23.42 1.04
CA ASP A 358 -1.49 -22.75 2.15
C ASP A 358 -1.37 -21.24 1.94
N LEU A 359 -2.02 -20.69 0.91
CA LEU A 359 -1.97 -19.30 0.44
C LEU A 359 -0.56 -18.84 0.02
N ASP A 360 0.33 -19.76 -0.35
CA ASP A 360 1.62 -19.41 -0.93
C ASP A 360 1.46 -19.16 -2.43
N VAL A 361 2.28 -18.25 -2.95
CA VAL A 361 2.28 -17.90 -4.38
C VAL A 361 2.78 -19.10 -5.20
N ALA A 362 1.88 -19.72 -5.95
CA ALA A 362 2.17 -20.82 -6.87
C ALA A 362 2.48 -20.32 -8.29
N GLY A 363 2.01 -19.14 -8.65
CA GLY A 363 2.29 -18.53 -9.95
C GLY A 363 1.89 -17.06 -9.97
N VAL A 364 2.57 -16.31 -10.83
CA VAL A 364 2.27 -14.89 -11.09
C VAL A 364 2.22 -14.68 -12.60
N ILE A 365 1.12 -14.15 -13.06
CA ILE A 365 0.94 -13.64 -14.41
C ILE A 365 0.93 -12.12 -14.30
N LEU A 366 1.85 -11.47 -14.97
CA LEU A 366 2.03 -10.03 -14.94
C LEU A 366 1.88 -9.49 -16.37
N ARG A 367 0.89 -8.62 -16.57
CA ARG A 367 0.57 -8.09 -17.92
C ARG A 367 0.46 -9.19 -18.97
N GLY A 368 -0.26 -10.28 -18.61
CA GLY A 368 -0.50 -11.41 -19.49
C GLY A 368 0.67 -12.38 -19.68
N LYS A 369 1.80 -12.17 -19.02
CA LYS A 369 2.98 -13.05 -19.11
C LYS A 369 3.25 -13.73 -17.77
N ARG A 370 3.49 -15.03 -17.80
CA ARG A 370 3.90 -15.77 -16.63
C ARG A 370 5.35 -15.39 -16.26
N ILE A 371 5.56 -14.93 -15.01
CA ILE A 371 6.88 -14.57 -14.46
C ILE A 371 7.32 -15.54 -13.36
N ARG A 372 6.38 -16.34 -12.84
CA ARG A 372 6.62 -17.37 -11.83
C ARG A 372 5.73 -18.58 -12.05
#